data_f9bd72cda437e88b3756b1c23f9aadac
#
_entry.id   f9bd72cda437e88b3756b1c23f9aadac
#
_cell.length_a   1.000
_cell.length_b   1.000
_cell.length_c   1.000
_cell.angle_alpha   90.00
_cell.angle_beta   90.00
_cell.angle_gamma   90.00
#
_symmetry.space_group_name_H-M   'P 1'
#
loop_
_entity.id
_entity.type
_entity.pdbx_description
1 polymer ?
#
loop_
_entity_poly.entity_id
_entity_poly.type
_entity_poly.pdbx_seq_one_letter_code
_entity_poly.pdbx_strand_id
1 'polypeptide(L)'
;NNPAVELMRKVIAAKSKTDLQNHDYYSFDKYQKVTMGVNNITPEEMEGKLFRNNPWMRDQVETCQYNNKLILPFSVDETLTRHIYRKDPKDKKEIVQGQTSKGVTKLIQTGEILNTVTKDLFKDIDLYDDQIEILQSRFPSPIGDAAISFYHFYIDDTLNVDGDRCIRMQFMPANLQDFGFRGELYVVDDSTLHVKRCDMQLP
;
A
#
# COMPACT_ATOMS: atom_id res chain seq x y z
N ASN A 1 -24.32 11.56 -15.61
CA ASN A 1 -23.24 11.93 -14.70
C ASN A 1 -23.07 10.81 -13.65
N ASN A 2 -21.85 10.31 -13.50
CA ASN A 2 -21.53 9.31 -12.47
C ASN A 2 -21.26 10.06 -11.15
N PRO A 3 -22.05 9.86 -10.07
CA PRO A 3 -21.88 10.58 -8.81
C PRO A 3 -20.51 10.31 -8.17
N ALA A 4 -19.92 9.14 -8.39
CA ALA A 4 -18.58 8.83 -7.92
C ALA A 4 -17.51 9.73 -8.57
N VAL A 5 -17.62 9.98 -9.88
CA VAL A 5 -16.72 10.88 -10.62
C VAL A 5 -16.88 12.32 -10.14
N GLU A 6 -18.10 12.76 -9.88
CA GLU A 6 -18.36 14.12 -9.34
C GLU A 6 -17.74 14.28 -7.94
N LEU A 7 -17.88 13.26 -7.08
CA LEU A 7 -17.25 13.25 -5.77
C LEU A 7 -15.72 13.30 -5.90
N MET A 8 -15.14 12.45 -6.76
CA MET A 8 -13.69 12.43 -6.96
C MET A 8 -13.13 13.75 -7.49
N ARG A 9 -13.85 14.45 -8.38
CA ARG A 9 -13.46 15.81 -8.81
C ARG A 9 -13.33 16.76 -7.62
N LYS A 10 -14.28 16.68 -6.67
CA LYS A 10 -14.25 17.51 -5.45
C LYS A 10 -13.10 17.11 -4.52
N VAL A 11 -12.84 15.80 -4.35
CA VAL A 11 -11.71 15.28 -3.55
C VAL A 11 -10.39 15.78 -4.12
N ILE A 12 -10.18 15.65 -5.43
CA ILE A 12 -8.95 16.11 -6.10
C ILE A 12 -8.80 17.63 -5.98
N ALA A 13 -9.88 18.39 -6.14
CA ALA A 13 -9.85 19.84 -5.97
C ALA A 13 -9.53 20.26 -4.52
N ALA A 14 -9.89 19.44 -3.53
CA ALA A 14 -9.61 19.69 -2.12
C ALA A 14 -8.18 19.32 -1.69
N LYS A 15 -7.40 18.59 -2.52
CA LYS A 15 -6.03 18.12 -2.22
C LYS A 15 -5.16 19.18 -1.57
N SER A 16 -5.11 20.37 -2.15
CA SER A 16 -4.26 21.46 -1.64
C SER A 16 -4.55 21.88 -0.20
N LYS A 17 -5.74 21.58 0.32
CA LYS A 17 -6.15 21.89 1.70
C LYS A 17 -6.01 20.69 2.63
N THR A 18 -6.08 19.47 2.11
CA THR A 18 -6.10 18.23 2.89
C THR A 18 -4.75 17.51 2.91
N ASP A 19 -3.82 17.88 2.03
CA ASP A 19 -2.47 17.35 1.99
C ASP A 19 -1.70 17.77 3.27
N LEU A 20 -1.16 16.77 3.97
CA LEU A 20 -0.38 16.98 5.19
C LEU A 20 0.83 17.88 4.97
N GLN A 21 1.46 17.82 3.79
CA GLN A 21 2.63 18.62 3.48
C GLN A 21 2.36 20.15 3.48
N ASN A 22 1.09 20.55 3.37
CA ASN A 22 0.66 21.94 3.43
C ASN A 22 0.42 22.47 4.85
N HIS A 23 0.50 21.60 5.86
CA HIS A 23 0.35 21.97 7.26
C HIS A 23 1.68 22.36 7.89
N ASP A 24 1.63 23.32 8.84
CA ASP A 24 2.83 23.78 9.55
C ASP A 24 3.39 22.74 10.53
N TYR A 25 2.53 21.85 11.00
CA TYR A 25 2.87 20.75 11.87
C TYR A 25 1.94 19.56 11.59
N TYR A 26 2.54 18.36 11.50
CA TYR A 26 1.78 17.11 11.48
C TYR A 26 2.58 15.95 12.08
N SER A 27 1.87 14.93 12.51
CA SER A 27 2.48 13.63 12.85
C SER A 27 1.56 12.49 12.44
N PHE A 28 2.17 11.36 12.07
CA PHE A 28 1.44 10.14 11.77
C PHE A 28 2.29 8.90 12.12
N ASP A 29 1.59 7.80 12.35
CA ASP A 29 2.21 6.51 12.51
C ASP A 29 2.14 5.73 11.19
N LYS A 30 3.29 5.22 10.74
CA LYS A 30 3.42 4.39 9.55
C LYS A 30 3.70 2.95 10.00
N TYR A 31 2.76 2.07 9.75
CA TYR A 31 3.00 0.63 9.83
C TYR A 31 3.30 0.09 8.45
N GLN A 32 4.37 -0.66 8.34
CA GLN A 32 4.80 -1.28 7.10
C GLN A 32 5.10 -2.75 7.35
N LYS A 33 4.55 -3.62 6.51
CA LYS A 33 4.85 -5.05 6.48
C LYS A 33 5.31 -5.42 5.08
N VAL A 34 6.48 -6.01 4.98
CA VAL A 34 7.03 -6.54 3.73
C VAL A 34 7.19 -8.04 3.87
N THR A 35 6.53 -8.78 3.01
CA THR A 35 6.67 -10.24 2.92
C THR A 35 7.30 -10.58 1.58
N MET A 36 8.44 -11.25 1.62
CA MET A 36 9.08 -11.82 0.44
C MET A 36 8.91 -13.33 0.46
N GLY A 37 8.55 -13.91 -0.68
CA GLY A 37 8.29 -15.33 -0.75
C GLY A 37 8.34 -15.87 -2.17
N VAL A 38 8.38 -17.19 -2.27
CA VAL A 38 8.16 -17.90 -3.54
C VAL A 38 6.66 -18.01 -3.76
N ASN A 39 6.18 -17.58 -4.91
CA ASN A 39 4.77 -17.57 -5.27
C ASN A 39 4.40 -18.75 -6.16
N ASN A 40 3.11 -19.09 -6.14
CA ASN A 40 2.53 -20.12 -7.02
C ASN A 40 3.09 -21.54 -6.81
N ILE A 41 3.30 -21.92 -5.54
CA ILE A 41 3.77 -23.26 -5.18
C ILE A 41 2.68 -24.27 -5.50
N THR A 42 3.05 -25.32 -6.22
CA THR A 42 2.12 -26.40 -6.57
C THR A 42 2.18 -27.55 -5.53
N PRO A 43 1.13 -28.36 -5.41
CA PRO A 43 1.16 -29.57 -4.57
C PRO A 43 2.31 -30.51 -4.93
N GLU A 44 2.63 -30.65 -6.21
CA GLU A 44 3.73 -31.48 -6.70
C GLU A 44 5.09 -30.97 -6.22
N GLU A 45 5.29 -29.65 -6.23
CA GLU A 45 6.51 -29.03 -5.71
C GLU A 45 6.65 -29.24 -4.20
N MET A 46 5.54 -29.24 -3.44
CA MET A 46 5.54 -29.54 -2.01
C MET A 46 5.96 -30.99 -1.70
N GLU A 47 5.77 -31.91 -2.63
CA GLU A 47 6.29 -33.27 -2.55
C GLU A 47 7.73 -33.40 -3.08
N GLY A 48 8.30 -32.30 -3.57
CA GLY A 48 9.63 -32.23 -4.13
C GLY A 48 10.75 -32.37 -3.09
N LYS A 49 11.99 -32.52 -3.60
CA LYS A 49 13.19 -32.73 -2.78
C LYS A 49 13.42 -31.61 -1.77
N LEU A 50 13.06 -30.35 -2.11
CA LEU A 50 13.23 -29.19 -1.24
C LEU A 50 12.44 -29.35 0.07
N PHE A 51 11.16 -29.64 -0.04
CA PHE A 51 10.26 -29.82 1.12
C PHE A 51 10.52 -31.13 1.86
N ARG A 52 10.93 -32.20 1.16
CA ARG A 52 11.32 -33.45 1.81
C ARG A 52 12.57 -33.29 2.68
N ASN A 53 13.54 -32.52 2.22
CA ASN A 53 14.75 -32.25 2.98
C ASN A 53 14.54 -31.19 4.10
N ASN A 54 13.46 -30.39 4.00
CA ASN A 54 13.11 -29.32 4.94
C ASN A 54 11.63 -29.40 5.31
N PRO A 55 11.18 -30.41 6.08
CA PRO A 55 9.75 -30.61 6.36
C PRO A 55 9.07 -29.41 7.01
N TRP A 56 9.80 -28.64 7.81
CA TRP A 56 9.35 -27.42 8.48
C TRP A 56 8.88 -26.33 7.51
N MET A 57 9.32 -26.35 6.24
CA MET A 57 8.89 -25.37 5.23
C MET A 57 7.42 -25.57 4.84
N ARG A 58 6.86 -26.78 5.01
CA ARG A 58 5.44 -27.02 4.73
C ARG A 58 4.53 -26.21 5.65
N ASP A 59 4.93 -26.10 6.91
CA ASP A 59 4.17 -25.35 7.92
C ASP A 59 4.23 -23.84 7.70
N GLN A 60 5.14 -23.37 6.84
CA GLN A 60 5.28 -21.96 6.47
C GLN A 60 4.51 -21.60 5.19
N VAL A 61 4.02 -22.60 4.44
CA VAL A 61 3.23 -22.35 3.24
C VAL A 61 1.89 -21.77 3.64
N GLU A 62 1.54 -20.63 3.09
CA GLU A 62 0.26 -19.95 3.32
C GLU A 62 -0.43 -19.59 2.02
N THR A 63 -1.71 -19.31 2.09
CA THR A 63 -2.49 -18.84 0.94
C THR A 63 -2.41 -17.34 0.86
N CYS A 64 -1.95 -16.81 -0.28
CA CYS A 64 -1.97 -15.38 -0.54
C CYS A 64 -3.42 -14.87 -0.62
N GLN A 65 -3.77 -13.90 0.21
CA GLN A 65 -5.12 -13.34 0.29
C GLN A 65 -5.58 -12.62 -1.00
N TYR A 66 -4.62 -12.20 -1.84
CA TYR A 66 -4.92 -11.41 -3.03
C TYR A 66 -5.22 -12.25 -4.27
N ASN A 67 -4.58 -13.40 -4.41
CA ASN A 67 -4.69 -14.22 -5.62
C ASN A 67 -5.00 -15.70 -5.35
N ASN A 68 -5.20 -16.08 -4.08
CA ASN A 68 -5.49 -17.43 -3.60
C ASN A 68 -4.41 -18.48 -3.98
N LYS A 69 -3.21 -18.04 -4.33
CA LYS A 69 -2.10 -18.95 -4.63
C LYS A 69 -1.32 -19.29 -3.37
N LEU A 70 -0.73 -20.48 -3.35
CA LEU A 70 0.17 -20.87 -2.27
C LEU A 70 1.49 -20.11 -2.40
N ILE A 71 1.94 -19.55 -1.29
CA ILE A 71 3.22 -18.85 -1.14
C ILE A 71 4.02 -19.47 -0.02
N LEU A 72 5.34 -19.48 -0.19
CA LEU A 72 6.29 -19.81 0.87
C LEU A 72 7.04 -18.53 1.24
N PRO A 73 6.66 -17.85 2.33
CA PRO A 73 7.40 -16.70 2.82
C PRO A 73 8.80 -17.11 3.28
N PHE A 74 9.81 -16.37 2.84
CA PHE A 74 11.18 -16.54 3.34
C PHE A 74 11.70 -15.34 4.13
N SER A 75 11.02 -14.20 4.05
CA SER A 75 11.24 -13.03 4.91
C SER A 75 9.92 -12.30 5.16
N VAL A 76 9.71 -11.92 6.40
CA VAL A 76 8.63 -11.04 6.84
C VAL A 76 9.24 -9.96 7.73
N ASP A 77 9.20 -8.72 7.26
CA ASP A 77 9.72 -7.56 7.98
C ASP A 77 8.55 -6.61 8.29
N GLU A 78 8.42 -6.25 9.56
CA GLU A 78 7.38 -5.34 10.06
C GLU A 78 8.04 -4.18 10.79
N THR A 79 7.61 -2.97 10.50
CA THR A 79 8.11 -1.76 11.15
C THR A 79 6.95 -0.82 11.46
N LEU A 80 6.94 -0.29 12.67
CA LEU A 80 6.08 0.80 13.10
C LEU A 80 6.94 2.04 13.36
N THR A 81 6.73 3.11 12.62
CA THR A 81 7.51 4.34 12.71
C THR A 81 6.57 5.53 12.89
N ARG A 82 6.89 6.40 13.86
CA ARG A 82 6.24 7.70 14.01
C ARG A 82 7.00 8.75 13.25
N HIS A 83 6.32 9.44 12.36
CA HIS A 83 6.81 10.59 11.63
C HIS A 83 6.26 11.86 12.24
N ILE A 84 7.14 12.83 12.49
CA ILE A 84 6.80 14.15 13.05
C ILE A 84 7.42 15.19 12.14
N TYR A 85 6.65 16.17 11.74
CA TYR A 85 7.10 17.26 10.88
C TYR A 85 6.70 18.61 11.48
N ARG A 86 7.59 19.60 11.35
CA ARG A 86 7.38 21.01 11.63
C ARG A 86 7.99 21.86 10.52
N LYS A 87 7.23 22.86 10.08
CA LYS A 87 7.63 23.73 8.97
C LYS A 87 8.61 24.83 9.37
N ASP A 88 8.39 25.46 10.53
CA ASP A 88 9.23 26.56 11.01
C ASP A 88 9.59 26.42 12.51
N PRO A 89 10.90 26.33 12.86
CA PRO A 89 11.99 25.99 11.97
C PRO A 89 11.79 24.61 11.36
N LYS A 90 12.16 24.43 10.10
CA LYS A 90 11.94 23.15 9.40
C LYS A 90 12.67 22.01 10.11
N ASP A 91 11.91 21.03 10.54
CA ASP A 91 12.43 19.85 11.23
C ASP A 91 11.60 18.62 10.89
N LYS A 92 12.27 17.48 10.71
CA LYS A 92 11.64 16.18 10.45
C LYS A 92 12.27 15.14 11.35
N LYS A 93 11.46 14.41 12.11
CA LYS A 93 11.90 13.36 13.02
C LYS A 93 11.16 12.08 12.75
N GLU A 94 11.91 11.00 12.67
CA GLU A 94 11.40 9.64 12.55
C GLU A 94 11.80 8.84 13.79
N ILE A 95 10.81 8.19 14.41
CA ILE A 95 10.99 7.41 15.63
C ILE A 95 10.49 6.00 15.35
N VAL A 96 11.42 5.04 15.30
CA VAL A 96 11.04 3.62 15.21
C VAL A 96 10.45 3.21 16.56
N GLN A 97 9.18 2.89 16.57
CA GLN A 97 8.44 2.45 17.77
C GLN A 97 8.50 0.93 17.96
N GLY A 98 8.63 0.19 16.87
CA GLY A 98 8.75 -1.25 16.87
C GLY A 98 9.25 -1.78 15.54
N GLN A 99 10.04 -2.84 15.61
CA GLN A 99 10.53 -3.55 14.43
C GLN A 99 10.62 -5.05 14.73
N THR A 100 10.13 -5.85 13.80
CA THR A 100 10.24 -7.30 13.85
C THR A 100 10.70 -7.80 12.48
N SER A 101 11.68 -8.69 12.48
CA SER A 101 12.15 -9.38 11.27
C SER A 101 12.14 -10.88 11.53
N LYS A 102 11.45 -11.63 10.69
CA LYS A 102 11.37 -13.09 10.72
C LYS A 102 11.71 -13.61 9.34
N GLY A 103 12.50 -14.67 9.26
CA GLY A 103 12.76 -15.33 7.99
C GLY A 103 14.03 -16.17 7.98
N VAL A 104 14.15 -16.93 6.91
CA VAL A 104 15.29 -17.84 6.68
C VAL A 104 16.38 -17.12 5.88
N THR A 105 16.89 -16.05 6.43
CA THR A 105 17.92 -15.17 5.82
C THR A 105 19.19 -15.93 5.43
N LYS A 106 19.43 -17.11 5.97
CA LYS A 106 20.62 -17.91 5.68
C LYS A 106 20.59 -18.64 4.34
N LEU A 107 19.42 -18.72 3.67
CA LEU A 107 19.29 -19.42 2.38
C LEU A 107 19.55 -18.54 1.16
N ILE A 108 19.57 -17.21 1.33
CA ILE A 108 19.73 -16.28 0.21
C ILE A 108 20.96 -15.39 0.50
N GLN A 109 22.13 -15.86 0.10
CA GLN A 109 23.39 -15.10 0.10
C GLN A 109 23.49 -14.07 -1.05
N THR A 110 22.40 -13.41 -1.39
CA THR A 110 22.39 -12.37 -2.43
C THR A 110 22.12 -10.99 -1.84
N GLY A 111 23.00 -10.58 -0.92
CA GLY A 111 22.82 -9.37 -0.11
C GLY A 111 22.63 -8.06 -0.89
N GLU A 112 23.19 -7.91 -2.08
CA GLU A 112 23.09 -6.66 -2.85
C GLU A 112 21.73 -6.50 -3.55
N ILE A 113 21.18 -7.56 -4.13
CA ILE A 113 19.88 -7.53 -4.83
C ILE A 113 18.76 -7.31 -3.80
N LEU A 114 18.82 -8.02 -2.66
CA LEU A 114 17.86 -7.85 -1.57
C LEU A 114 17.88 -6.42 -1.00
N ASN A 115 19.07 -5.85 -0.80
CA ASN A 115 19.21 -4.49 -0.28
C ASN A 115 18.64 -3.43 -1.24
N THR A 116 18.79 -3.62 -2.55
CA THR A 116 18.24 -2.68 -3.54
C THR A 116 16.72 -2.78 -3.61
N VAL A 117 16.20 -4.00 -3.70
CA VAL A 117 14.74 -4.23 -3.73
C VAL A 117 14.08 -3.76 -2.44
N THR A 118 14.69 -4.03 -1.27
CA THR A 118 14.15 -3.57 0.02
C THR A 118 14.13 -2.06 0.13
N LYS A 119 15.18 -1.36 -0.29
CA LYS A 119 15.19 0.11 -0.26
C LYS A 119 14.08 0.73 -1.11
N ASP A 120 13.80 0.18 -2.28
CA ASP A 120 12.74 0.66 -3.16
C ASP A 120 11.33 0.31 -2.63
N LEU A 121 11.19 -0.84 -1.95
CA LEU A 121 9.93 -1.24 -1.30
C LEU A 121 9.63 -0.43 -0.03
N PHE A 122 10.65 0.14 0.60
CA PHE A 122 10.50 0.94 1.83
C PHE A 122 10.37 2.44 1.56
N LYS A 123 10.28 2.88 0.30
CA LYS A 123 9.95 4.27 0.00
C LYS A 123 8.61 4.66 0.60
N ASP A 124 8.52 5.91 1.02
CA ASP A 124 7.25 6.47 1.44
C ASP A 124 6.30 6.56 0.26
N ILE A 125 5.10 6.05 0.45
CA ILE A 125 4.00 6.17 -0.51
C ILE A 125 3.14 7.34 -0.05
N ASP A 126 3.12 8.41 -0.84
CA ASP A 126 2.24 9.54 -0.63
C ASP A 126 1.08 9.49 -1.64
N LEU A 127 -0.12 9.31 -1.10
CA LEU A 127 -1.34 9.27 -1.92
C LEU A 127 -1.62 10.61 -2.61
N TYR A 128 -1.14 11.72 -2.02
CA TYR A 128 -1.36 13.08 -2.52
C TYR A 128 -0.44 13.45 -3.69
N ASP A 129 0.62 12.68 -3.93
CA ASP A 129 1.40 12.79 -5.15
C ASP A 129 0.56 12.38 -6.37
N ASP A 130 0.83 12.97 -7.53
CA ASP A 130 0.12 12.59 -8.76
C ASP A 130 0.48 11.20 -9.25
N GLN A 131 1.68 10.75 -8.91
CA GLN A 131 2.18 9.43 -9.26
C GLN A 131 2.88 8.79 -8.06
N ILE A 132 2.61 7.51 -7.86
CA ILE A 132 3.24 6.67 -6.84
C ILE A 132 4.31 5.84 -7.53
N GLU A 133 5.54 5.90 -7.04
CA GLU A 133 6.66 5.12 -7.56
C GLU A 133 6.88 3.86 -6.72
N ILE A 134 6.82 2.68 -7.37
CA ILE A 134 7.12 1.39 -6.78
C ILE A 134 8.04 0.62 -7.72
N LEU A 135 9.20 0.16 -7.23
CA LEU A 135 10.17 -0.63 -8.00
C LEU A 135 10.53 0.02 -9.36
N GLN A 136 10.81 1.33 -9.35
CA GLN A 136 11.15 2.14 -10.53
C GLN A 136 10.01 2.28 -11.57
N SER A 137 8.83 1.78 -11.28
CA SER A 137 7.63 1.99 -12.08
C SER A 137 6.75 3.06 -11.45
N ARG A 138 6.12 3.88 -12.30
CA ARG A 138 5.25 4.97 -11.87
C ARG A 138 3.80 4.65 -12.20
N PHE A 139 2.96 4.81 -11.21
CA PHE A 139 1.52 4.53 -11.29
C PHE A 139 0.74 5.78 -10.92
N PRO A 140 -0.31 6.14 -11.67
CA PRO A 140 -1.20 7.23 -11.27
C PRO A 140 -1.76 6.99 -9.86
N SER A 141 -1.71 8.03 -9.02
CA SER A 141 -2.40 7.99 -7.72
C SER A 141 -3.91 7.99 -7.95
N PRO A 142 -4.71 7.27 -7.14
CA PRO A 142 -6.17 7.30 -7.26
C PRO A 142 -6.80 8.66 -6.91
N ILE A 143 -6.03 9.59 -6.35
CA ILE A 143 -6.41 11.00 -6.16
C ILE A 143 -5.49 11.98 -6.87
N GLY A 144 -4.63 11.50 -7.79
CA GLY A 144 -3.81 12.34 -8.65
C GLY A 144 -4.64 13.04 -9.74
N ASP A 145 -4.03 14.01 -10.41
CA ASP A 145 -4.71 14.80 -11.45
C ASP A 145 -5.23 13.93 -12.61
N ALA A 146 -4.53 12.85 -12.95
CA ALA A 146 -4.93 11.89 -13.97
C ALA A 146 -5.97 10.85 -13.51
N ALA A 147 -6.34 10.83 -12.22
CA ALA A 147 -7.14 9.75 -11.64
C ALA A 147 -8.46 9.50 -12.37
N ILE A 148 -9.20 10.58 -12.71
CA ILE A 148 -10.51 10.46 -13.34
C ILE A 148 -10.44 9.89 -14.76
N SER A 149 -9.34 10.11 -15.47
CA SER A 149 -9.13 9.57 -16.81
C SER A 149 -8.58 8.15 -16.79
N PHE A 150 -7.90 7.78 -15.72
CA PHE A 150 -7.22 6.48 -15.61
C PHE A 150 -8.05 5.43 -14.88
N TYR A 151 -8.87 5.83 -13.88
CA TYR A 151 -9.65 4.92 -13.06
C TYR A 151 -11.16 5.06 -13.26
N HIS A 152 -11.86 3.94 -13.14
CA HIS A 152 -13.29 3.92 -12.85
C HIS A 152 -13.51 3.98 -11.34
N PHE A 153 -14.49 4.79 -10.92
CA PHE A 153 -14.88 4.96 -9.54
C PHE A 153 -16.33 4.56 -9.32
N TYR A 154 -16.59 3.90 -8.20
CA TYR A 154 -17.92 3.45 -7.80
C TYR A 154 -18.13 3.79 -6.31
N ILE A 155 -19.23 4.45 -5.98
CA ILE A 155 -19.66 4.60 -4.58
C ILE A 155 -20.27 3.26 -4.17
N ASP A 156 -19.77 2.69 -3.08
CA ASP A 156 -20.21 1.39 -2.59
C ASP A 156 -21.10 1.55 -1.37
N ASP A 157 -20.63 2.25 -0.32
CA ASP A 157 -21.34 2.37 0.94
C ASP A 157 -20.95 3.66 1.70
N THR A 158 -21.61 3.90 2.82
CA THR A 158 -21.25 4.91 3.78
C THR A 158 -21.13 4.26 5.15
N LEU A 159 -19.96 4.38 5.79
CA LEU A 159 -19.66 3.74 7.05
C LEU A 159 -18.84 4.64 7.98
N ASN A 160 -18.70 4.23 9.25
CA ASN A 160 -17.86 4.94 10.21
C ASN A 160 -16.43 4.37 10.19
N VAL A 161 -15.43 5.24 10.03
CA VAL A 161 -14.00 4.89 10.10
C VAL A 161 -13.35 5.77 11.15
N ASP A 162 -12.90 5.20 12.24
CA ASP A 162 -12.23 5.88 13.35
C ASP A 162 -13.00 7.11 13.88
N GLY A 163 -14.33 6.99 13.96
CA GLY A 163 -15.22 8.05 14.46
C GLY A 163 -15.77 9.01 13.42
N ASP A 164 -15.23 9.01 12.20
CA ASP A 164 -15.72 9.84 11.09
C ASP A 164 -16.64 9.05 10.16
N ARG A 165 -17.73 9.68 9.74
CA ARG A 165 -18.57 9.15 8.68
C ARG A 165 -17.85 9.28 7.35
N CYS A 166 -17.65 8.16 6.65
CA CYS A 166 -16.92 8.12 5.38
C CYS A 166 -17.76 7.49 4.27
N ILE A 167 -17.60 8.04 3.07
CA ILE A 167 -18.10 7.44 1.83
C ILE A 167 -17.02 6.46 1.34
N ARG A 168 -17.35 5.18 1.25
CA ARG A 168 -16.49 4.16 0.67
C ARG A 168 -16.67 4.14 -0.84
N MET A 169 -15.55 4.24 -1.54
CA MET A 169 -15.50 4.23 -3.00
C MET A 169 -14.52 3.17 -3.47
N GLN A 170 -14.95 2.34 -4.40
CA GLN A 170 -14.05 1.42 -5.11
C GLN A 170 -13.44 2.10 -6.33
N PHE A 171 -12.20 1.75 -6.65
CA PHE A 171 -11.54 2.20 -7.86
C PHE A 171 -10.73 1.08 -8.53
N MET A 172 -10.66 1.12 -9.84
CA MET A 172 -9.86 0.20 -10.66
C MET A 172 -9.49 0.86 -11.99
N PRO A 173 -8.40 0.43 -12.66
CA PRO A 173 -8.06 0.95 -13.98
C PRO A 173 -9.24 0.83 -14.96
N ALA A 174 -9.49 1.89 -15.72
CA ALA A 174 -10.58 1.94 -16.69
C ALA A 174 -10.37 0.93 -17.84
N ASN A 175 -9.10 0.72 -18.21
CA ASN A 175 -8.72 -0.35 -19.12
C ASN A 175 -8.10 -1.50 -18.29
N LEU A 176 -8.68 -2.69 -18.38
CA LEU A 176 -8.23 -3.87 -17.63
C LEU A 176 -6.82 -4.35 -17.99
N GLN A 177 -6.27 -3.88 -19.12
CA GLN A 177 -4.90 -4.18 -19.53
C GLN A 177 -3.88 -3.18 -18.97
N ASP A 178 -4.35 -2.05 -18.43
CA ASP A 178 -3.47 -1.06 -17.83
C ASP A 178 -3.00 -1.53 -16.46
N PHE A 179 -1.70 -1.41 -16.23
CA PHE A 179 -1.09 -1.69 -14.95
C PHE A 179 -1.33 -0.49 -14.01
N GLY A 180 -2.14 -0.69 -13.00
CA GLY A 180 -2.52 0.36 -12.06
C GLY A 180 -3.08 -0.22 -10.77
N PHE A 181 -3.24 0.65 -9.78
CA PHE A 181 -3.83 0.25 -8.51
C PHE A 181 -5.31 -0.09 -8.66
N ARG A 182 -5.77 -0.98 -7.81
CA ARG A 182 -7.19 -1.21 -7.53
C ARG A 182 -7.39 -1.24 -6.02
N GLY A 183 -8.56 -0.79 -5.58
CA GLY A 183 -8.82 -0.77 -4.15
C GLY A 183 -10.00 0.09 -3.73
N GLU A 184 -9.92 0.59 -2.52
CA GLU A 184 -10.97 1.37 -1.87
C GLU A 184 -10.41 2.66 -1.28
N LEU A 185 -11.17 3.73 -1.45
CA LEU A 185 -10.96 5.03 -0.80
C LEU A 185 -12.08 5.28 0.20
N TYR A 186 -11.73 5.79 1.35
CA TYR A 186 -12.66 6.21 2.39
C TYR A 186 -12.55 7.72 2.55
N VAL A 187 -13.51 8.43 1.97
CA VAL A 187 -13.55 9.90 1.95
C VAL A 187 -14.49 10.38 3.05
N VAL A 188 -14.00 11.28 3.91
CA VAL A 188 -14.85 11.86 4.97
C VAL A 188 -16.02 12.61 4.36
N ASP A 189 -17.22 12.28 4.82
CA ASP A 189 -18.49 12.87 4.34
C ASP A 189 -18.75 14.23 5.03
N ASP A 190 -17.84 15.17 4.81
CA ASP A 190 -17.96 16.54 5.28
C ASP A 190 -17.41 17.54 4.25
N SER A 191 -17.29 18.81 4.63
CA SER A 191 -16.79 19.87 3.75
C SER A 191 -15.30 19.77 3.41
N THR A 192 -14.53 18.96 4.13
CA THR A 192 -13.08 18.79 3.89
C THR A 192 -12.82 17.81 2.78
N LEU A 193 -13.64 16.75 2.66
CA LEU A 193 -13.49 15.65 1.69
C LEU A 193 -12.09 15.00 1.72
N HIS A 194 -11.44 14.99 2.89
CA HIS A 194 -10.14 14.36 2.98
C HIS A 194 -10.24 12.83 2.93
N VAL A 195 -9.21 12.19 2.43
CA VAL A 195 -9.12 10.73 2.39
C VAL A 195 -8.66 10.24 3.76
N LYS A 196 -9.57 9.60 4.49
CA LYS A 196 -9.31 9.03 5.81
C LYS A 196 -8.48 7.76 5.74
N ARG A 197 -8.77 6.93 4.73
CA ARG A 197 -8.12 5.64 4.51
C ARG A 197 -8.10 5.31 3.02
N CYS A 198 -7.04 4.64 2.60
CA CYS A 198 -6.94 4.05 1.27
C CYS A 198 -6.36 2.64 1.40
N ASP A 199 -7.10 1.66 0.90
CA ASP A 199 -6.64 0.28 0.76
C ASP A 199 -6.44 0.02 -0.72
N MET A 200 -5.21 -0.23 -1.14
CA MET A 200 -4.90 -0.42 -2.56
C MET A 200 -3.86 -1.50 -2.78
N GLN A 201 -3.93 -2.12 -3.94
CA GLN A 201 -3.00 -3.16 -4.37
C GLN A 201 -2.68 -3.03 -5.86
N LEU A 202 -1.52 -3.52 -6.26
CA LEU A 202 -1.19 -3.82 -7.65
C LEU A 202 -1.54 -5.27 -7.96
N PRO A 203 -1.99 -5.59 -9.18
CA PRO A 203 -2.32 -6.95 -9.60
C PRO A 203 -1.10 -7.87 -9.67
#